data_eaf1ee020499714c42be03a5d7676b9a
#
_entry.id   eaf1ee020499714c42be03a5d7676b9a
#
_cell.length_a   1.000
_cell.length_b   1.000
_cell.length_c   1.000
_cell.angle_alpha   90.00
_cell.angle_beta   90.00
_cell.angle_gamma   90.00
#
_symmetry.space_group_name_H-M   'P 1'
#
loop_
_entity.id
_entity.type
_entity.pdbx_description
1 polymer ?
#
loop_
_entity_poly.entity_id
_entity_poly.type
_entity_poly.pdbx_seq_one_letter_code
_entity_poly.pdbx_strand_id
1 'polypeptide(L)'
;MDSISLLNERYRRAEEYVAWFLPAWQTLSEQERFVLSRFYMDDESKQVDSVGEICERFHIERTSAYKRKDRALSRLTLLLYGK
;
A
#
# COMPACT_ATOMS: atom_id res chain seq x y z
N MET A 1 -24.43 25.62 -0.97
CA MET A 1 -23.17 25.20 -0.31
C MET A 1 -22.00 25.69 -1.13
N ASP A 2 -21.08 26.34 -0.53
CA ASP A 2 -19.96 26.90 -1.28
C ASP A 2 -18.85 25.88 -1.49
N SER A 3 -17.98 26.18 -2.46
CA SER A 3 -16.87 25.30 -2.82
C SER A 3 -15.85 25.13 -1.72
N ILE A 4 -15.71 26.12 -0.87
CA ILE A 4 -14.72 26.13 0.22
C ILE A 4 -15.11 25.10 1.29
N SER A 5 -16.38 25.06 1.67
CA SER A 5 -16.86 24.07 2.63
C SER A 5 -16.66 22.65 2.15
N LEU A 6 -16.92 22.40 0.86
CA LEU A 6 -16.75 21.08 0.27
C LEU A 6 -15.28 20.67 0.25
N LEU A 7 -14.38 21.59 -0.10
CA LEU A 7 -12.95 21.31 -0.09
C LEU A 7 -12.43 21.01 1.31
N ASN A 8 -12.88 21.77 2.30
CA ASN A 8 -12.48 21.54 3.69
C ASN A 8 -12.94 20.19 4.20
N GLU A 9 -14.14 19.76 3.80
CA GLU A 9 -14.65 18.45 4.18
C GLU A 9 -13.85 17.32 3.55
N ARG A 10 -13.50 17.45 2.28
CA ARG A 10 -12.67 16.45 1.59
C ARG A 10 -11.28 16.37 2.20
N TYR A 11 -10.70 17.51 2.55
CA TYR A 11 -9.38 17.55 3.18
C TYR A 11 -9.41 16.85 4.53
N ARG A 12 -10.44 17.10 5.33
CA ARG A 12 -10.59 16.46 6.63
C ARG A 12 -10.70 14.95 6.51
N ARG A 13 -11.46 14.44 5.53
CA ARG A 13 -11.59 13.01 5.29
C ARG A 13 -10.26 12.39 4.91
N ALA A 14 -9.47 13.07 4.11
CA ALA A 14 -8.14 12.60 3.75
C ALA A 14 -7.23 12.52 4.96
N GLU A 15 -7.26 13.50 5.84
CA GLU A 15 -6.48 13.49 7.08
C GLU A 15 -6.89 12.34 7.99
N GLU A 16 -8.19 12.10 8.13
CA GLU A 16 -8.71 11.00 8.94
C GLU A 16 -8.28 9.65 8.37
N TYR A 17 -8.31 9.52 7.05
CA TYR A 17 -7.85 8.29 6.40
C TYR A 17 -6.37 8.04 6.66
N VAL A 18 -5.52 9.06 6.52
CA VAL A 18 -4.09 8.93 6.77
C VAL A 18 -3.83 8.60 8.23
N ALA A 19 -4.54 9.23 9.15
CA ALA A 19 -4.41 8.97 10.58
C ALA A 19 -4.79 7.54 10.93
N TRP A 20 -5.77 6.97 10.23
CA TRP A 20 -6.17 5.58 10.42
C TRP A 20 -5.19 4.61 9.77
N PHE A 21 -4.74 4.93 8.56
CA PHE A 21 -3.91 4.04 7.74
C PHE A 21 -2.44 4.02 8.19
N LEU A 22 -1.89 5.17 8.50
CA LEU A 22 -0.45 5.33 8.71
C LEU A 22 0.12 4.45 9.82
N PRO A 23 -0.51 4.33 11.00
CA PRO A 23 0.03 3.46 12.03
C PRO A 23 0.13 2.00 11.60
N ALA A 24 -0.87 1.51 10.86
CA ALA A 24 -0.84 0.14 10.33
C ALA A 24 0.28 -0.02 9.31
N TRP A 25 0.42 0.95 8.40
CA TRP A 25 1.48 0.95 7.41
C TRP A 25 2.86 0.93 8.06
N GLN A 26 3.05 1.74 9.09
CA GLN A 26 4.32 1.81 9.81
C GLN A 26 4.64 0.55 10.60
N THR A 27 3.63 -0.23 10.96
CA THR A 27 3.82 -1.51 11.66
C THR A 27 4.34 -2.60 10.72
N LEU A 28 4.11 -2.47 9.43
CA LEU A 28 4.62 -3.41 8.45
C LEU A 28 6.15 -3.35 8.40
N SER A 29 6.77 -4.47 8.04
CA SER A 29 8.21 -4.51 7.83
C SER A 29 8.58 -3.67 6.60
N GLU A 30 9.84 -3.30 6.52
CA GLU A 30 10.36 -2.56 5.37
C GLU A 30 10.12 -3.32 4.07
N GLN A 31 10.33 -4.63 4.10
CA GLN A 31 10.11 -5.49 2.93
C GLN A 31 8.64 -5.52 2.51
N GLU A 32 7.74 -5.60 3.48
CA GLU A 32 6.31 -5.59 3.20
C GLU A 32 5.88 -4.27 2.57
N ARG A 33 6.36 -3.16 3.11
CA ARG A 33 6.07 -1.83 2.56
C ARG A 33 6.62 -1.68 1.15
N PHE A 34 7.83 -2.19 0.91
CA PHE A 34 8.43 -2.16 -0.43
C PHE A 34 7.56 -2.90 -1.44
N VAL A 35 7.15 -4.12 -1.11
CA VAL A 35 6.33 -4.94 -2.01
C VAL A 35 4.99 -4.25 -2.31
N LEU A 36 4.30 -3.78 -1.29
CA LEU A 36 3.01 -3.12 -1.49
C LEU A 36 3.14 -1.80 -2.24
N SER A 37 4.20 -1.05 -1.97
CA SER A 37 4.45 0.20 -2.70
C SER A 37 4.65 -0.06 -4.19
N ARG A 38 5.36 -1.11 -4.54
CA ARG A 38 5.61 -1.44 -5.94
C ARG A 38 4.36 -1.92 -6.66
N PHE A 39 3.48 -2.63 -5.97
CA PHE A 39 2.24 -3.13 -6.58
C PHE A 39 1.15 -2.07 -6.68
N TYR A 40 1.03 -1.20 -5.70
CA TYR A 40 -0.15 -0.33 -5.57
C TYR A 40 0.12 1.16 -5.64
N MET A 41 1.35 1.59 -5.36
CA MET A 41 1.66 3.02 -5.32
C MET A 41 2.42 3.52 -6.53
N ASP A 42 2.93 2.63 -7.36
CA ASP A 42 3.60 2.99 -8.59
C ASP A 42 2.59 3.21 -9.71
N ASP A 43 3.00 3.95 -10.73
CA ASP A 43 2.19 4.20 -11.91
C ASP A 43 1.82 2.88 -12.58
N GLU A 44 0.57 2.75 -13.02
CA GLU A 44 0.06 1.54 -13.67
C GLU A 44 0.92 1.10 -14.85
N SER A 45 1.49 2.05 -15.59
CA SER A 45 2.33 1.74 -16.73
C SER A 45 3.62 1.01 -16.34
N LYS A 46 3.98 1.02 -15.07
CA LYS A 46 5.21 0.42 -14.56
C LYS A 46 4.98 -0.85 -13.76
N GLN A 47 3.76 -1.35 -13.68
CA GLN A 47 3.47 -2.54 -12.86
C GLN A 47 4.28 -3.76 -13.26
N VAL A 48 4.50 -3.98 -14.54
CA VAL A 48 5.29 -5.12 -15.02
C VAL A 48 6.72 -5.01 -14.53
N ASP A 49 7.29 -3.81 -14.62
CA ASP A 49 8.64 -3.56 -14.15
C ASP A 49 8.74 -3.69 -12.64
N SER A 50 7.68 -3.29 -11.93
CA SER A 50 7.63 -3.39 -10.47
C SER A 50 7.74 -4.84 -9.99
N VAL A 51 7.06 -5.76 -10.64
CA VAL A 51 7.16 -7.18 -10.31
C VAL A 51 8.59 -7.68 -10.55
N GLY A 52 9.19 -7.27 -11.68
CA GLY A 52 10.58 -7.61 -11.97
C GLY A 52 11.55 -7.10 -10.92
N GLU A 53 11.36 -5.88 -10.45
CA GLU A 53 12.19 -5.31 -9.38
C GLU A 53 12.09 -6.12 -8.09
N ILE A 54 10.88 -6.56 -7.73
CA ILE A 54 10.67 -7.37 -6.54
C ILE A 54 11.40 -8.71 -6.69
N CYS A 55 11.29 -9.33 -7.85
CA CYS A 55 11.96 -10.59 -8.12
C CYS A 55 13.48 -10.46 -8.00
N GLU A 56 14.05 -9.38 -8.53
CA GLU A 56 15.48 -9.13 -8.46
C GLU A 56 15.93 -8.85 -7.01
N ARG A 57 15.17 -8.02 -6.30
CA ARG A 57 15.55 -7.63 -4.94
C ARG A 57 15.58 -8.80 -3.97
N PHE A 58 14.59 -9.71 -4.09
CA PHE A 58 14.47 -10.85 -3.18
C PHE A 58 15.00 -12.15 -3.78
N HIS A 59 15.47 -12.13 -5.01
CA HIS A 59 15.95 -13.34 -5.72
C HIS A 59 14.87 -14.43 -5.75
N ILE A 60 13.67 -14.06 -6.16
CA ILE A 60 12.51 -14.95 -6.19
C ILE A 60 11.85 -14.94 -7.56
N GLU A 61 11.01 -15.94 -7.81
CA GLU A 61 10.22 -16.05 -9.02
C GLU A 61 8.98 -15.17 -8.93
N ARG A 62 8.34 -14.92 -10.08
CA ARG A 62 7.13 -14.10 -10.14
C ARG A 62 6.02 -14.62 -9.23
N THR A 63 5.82 -15.95 -9.23
CA THR A 63 4.81 -16.56 -8.36
C THR A 63 5.06 -16.22 -6.89
N SER A 64 6.32 -16.27 -6.48
CA SER A 64 6.70 -15.91 -5.11
C SER A 64 6.49 -14.43 -4.83
N ALA A 65 6.72 -13.57 -5.82
CA ALA A 65 6.47 -12.13 -5.68
C ALA A 65 5.00 -11.87 -5.41
N TYR A 66 4.09 -12.51 -6.13
CA TYR A 66 2.65 -12.38 -5.90
C TYR A 66 2.24 -12.93 -4.54
N LYS A 67 2.85 -14.03 -4.09
CA LYS A 67 2.59 -14.57 -2.76
C LYS A 67 3.03 -13.59 -1.66
N ARG A 68 4.17 -12.93 -1.84
CA ARG A 68 4.62 -11.91 -0.90
C ARG A 68 3.65 -10.73 -0.84
N LYS A 69 3.17 -10.32 -2.01
CA LYS A 69 2.16 -9.25 -2.08
C LYS A 69 0.91 -9.63 -1.30
N ASP A 70 0.40 -10.84 -1.51
CA ASP A 70 -0.80 -11.31 -0.84
C ASP A 70 -0.63 -11.40 0.66
N ARG A 71 0.52 -11.86 1.14
CA ARG A 71 0.84 -11.92 2.57
C ARG A 71 0.90 -10.53 3.18
N ALA A 72 1.60 -9.61 2.51
CA ALA A 72 1.73 -8.24 2.98
C ALA A 72 0.36 -7.55 3.03
N LEU A 73 -0.44 -7.75 2.00
CA LEU A 73 -1.79 -7.18 1.93
C LEU A 73 -2.69 -7.75 3.02
N SER A 74 -2.62 -9.06 3.26
CA SER A 74 -3.39 -9.72 4.32
C SER A 74 -2.99 -9.16 5.69
N ARG A 75 -1.71 -8.97 5.93
CA ARG A 75 -1.23 -8.42 7.18
C ARG A 75 -1.70 -6.98 7.38
N LEU A 76 -1.61 -6.17 6.32
CA LEU A 76 -2.10 -4.79 6.38
C LEU A 76 -3.59 -4.76 6.67
N THR A 77 -4.38 -5.61 6.01
CA THR A 77 -5.81 -5.72 6.24
C THR A 77 -6.11 -6.08 7.70
N LEU A 78 -5.36 -7.03 8.25
CA LEU A 78 -5.51 -7.44 9.64
C LEU A 78 -5.21 -6.29 10.59
N LEU A 79 -4.16 -5.53 10.33
CA LEU A 79 -3.78 -4.38 11.15
C LEU A 79 -4.84 -3.27 11.09
N LEU A 80 -5.45 -3.07 9.92
CA LEU A 80 -6.46 -2.01 9.74
C LEU A 80 -7.81 -2.39 10.35
N TYR A 81 -8.22 -3.63 10.21
CA TYR A 81 -9.57 -4.06 10.60
C TYR A 81 -9.60 -4.96 11.83
N GLY A 82 -8.44 -5.34 12.36
CA GLY A 82 -8.35 -6.09 13.61
C GLY A 82 -8.81 -7.53 13.53
N LYS A 83 -8.87 -8.09 12.34
CA LYS A 83 -9.32 -9.47 12.16
C LYS A 83 -8.52 -10.21 11.10
#